data_53e04747449fbdf8927158bb0e8f5b22
#
_entry.id   53e04747449fbdf8927158bb0e8f5b22
#
_cell.length_a   1.000
_cell.length_b   1.000
_cell.length_c   1.000
_cell.angle_alpha   90.00
_cell.angle_beta   90.00
_cell.angle_gamma   90.00
#
_symmetry.space_group_name_H-M   'P 1'
#
loop_
_entity.id
_entity.type
_entity.pdbx_description
1 polymer ?
#
loop_
_entity_poly.entity_id
_entity_poly.type
_entity_poly.pdbx_seq_one_letter_code
_entity_poly.pdbx_strand_id
1 'polypeptide(L)'
;MSDEKRSCTLSDLLDMQHALFEKHKHEWAPHDPEHARSYLLYSVEELGEMIAIIKKKGDDAIVENPAVRAHYVEEVADVLMYLMDNIDCYDITGEELSAAYVAKFERNMKRDWHENKTMYEDVPAGKD
;
A
#
# COMPACT_ATOMS: atom_id res chain seq x y z
N MET A 1 16.64 -9.58 -19.52
CA MET A 1 16.00 -9.53 -18.21
C MET A 1 15.66 -10.92 -17.77
N SER A 2 16.07 -11.27 -16.62
CA SER A 2 15.79 -12.60 -16.13
C SER A 2 14.36 -12.67 -15.61
N ASP A 3 13.73 -13.82 -15.83
CA ASP A 3 12.43 -14.13 -15.24
C ASP A 3 12.59 -14.67 -13.82
N GLU A 4 13.74 -14.43 -13.21
CA GLU A 4 14.00 -14.86 -11.85
C GLU A 4 12.99 -14.24 -10.88
N LYS A 5 12.43 -15.08 -10.03
CA LYS A 5 11.57 -14.61 -8.97
C LYS A 5 12.38 -13.70 -8.05
N ARG A 6 11.91 -12.50 -7.86
CA ARG A 6 12.57 -11.51 -7.05
C ARG A 6 11.79 -11.25 -5.78
N SER A 7 12.47 -11.33 -4.65
CA SER A 7 11.91 -10.97 -3.37
C SER A 7 12.47 -9.61 -2.97
N CYS A 8 11.59 -8.71 -2.54
CA CYS A 8 11.95 -7.33 -2.20
C CYS A 8 11.63 -7.03 -0.76
N THR A 9 12.54 -6.31 -0.08
CA THR A 9 12.26 -5.75 1.24
C THR A 9 11.50 -4.44 1.06
N LEU A 10 10.95 -3.90 2.15
CA LEU A 10 10.31 -2.57 2.11
C LEU A 10 11.32 -1.51 1.68
N SER A 11 12.57 -1.62 2.14
CA SER A 11 13.62 -0.68 1.72
C SER A 11 13.88 -0.77 0.22
N ASP A 12 13.88 -1.99 -0.35
CA ASP A 12 14.04 -2.16 -1.80
C ASP A 12 12.91 -1.48 -2.56
N LEU A 13 11.67 -1.66 -2.12
CA LEU A 13 10.51 -1.04 -2.77
C LEU A 13 10.61 0.48 -2.72
N LEU A 14 10.97 1.02 -1.57
CA LEU A 14 11.11 2.45 -1.39
C LEU A 14 12.24 3.01 -2.27
N ASP A 15 13.38 2.31 -2.33
CA ASP A 15 14.52 2.72 -3.17
C ASP A 15 14.15 2.72 -4.65
N MET A 16 13.42 1.69 -5.10
CA MET A 16 12.96 1.62 -6.49
C MET A 16 12.02 2.78 -6.82
N GLN A 17 11.09 3.08 -5.91
CA GLN A 17 10.14 4.17 -6.15
C GLN A 17 10.85 5.53 -6.13
N HIS A 18 11.83 5.71 -5.25
CA HIS A 18 12.64 6.92 -5.23
C HIS A 18 13.41 7.09 -6.54
N ALA A 19 14.01 6.02 -7.06
CA ALA A 19 14.73 6.05 -8.33
C ALA A 19 13.78 6.41 -9.48
N LEU A 20 12.58 5.86 -9.48
CA LEU A 20 11.58 6.16 -10.50
C LEU A 20 11.15 7.63 -10.42
N PHE A 21 10.94 8.14 -9.21
CA PHE A 21 10.63 9.56 -8.99
C PHE A 21 11.76 10.46 -9.53
N GLU A 22 13.01 10.15 -9.19
CA GLU A 22 14.15 10.94 -9.64
C GLU A 22 14.21 11.04 -11.16
N LYS A 23 13.84 9.97 -11.85
CA LYS A 23 13.82 9.96 -13.30
C LYS A 23 12.74 10.89 -13.88
N HIS A 24 11.59 11.00 -13.20
CA HIS A 24 10.42 11.72 -13.69
C HIS A 24 10.07 12.98 -12.90
N LYS A 25 10.93 13.42 -12.02
CA LYS A 25 10.64 14.53 -11.09
C LYS A 25 10.31 15.86 -11.77
N HIS A 26 10.65 16.01 -13.03
CA HIS A 26 10.30 17.22 -13.79
C HIS A 26 8.83 17.26 -14.18
N GLU A 27 8.17 16.11 -14.17
CA GLU A 27 6.78 15.97 -14.59
C GLU A 27 5.84 15.60 -13.44
N TRP A 28 6.39 15.02 -12.38
CA TRP A 28 5.61 14.52 -11.25
C TRP A 28 5.60 15.51 -10.10
N ALA A 29 4.56 15.42 -9.27
CA ALA A 29 4.47 16.23 -8.06
C ALA A 29 5.68 15.95 -7.16
N PRO A 30 6.25 16.99 -6.53
CA PRO A 30 7.43 16.82 -5.67
C PRO A 30 7.21 15.84 -4.51
N HIS A 31 8.28 15.17 -4.09
CA HIS A 31 8.28 14.36 -2.88
C HIS A 31 8.62 15.25 -1.69
N ASP A 32 7.62 15.96 -1.21
CA ASP A 32 7.73 16.81 -0.02
C ASP A 32 6.44 16.71 0.79
N PRO A 33 6.42 17.16 2.05
CA PRO A 33 5.23 17.02 2.89
C PRO A 33 3.97 17.67 2.32
N GLU A 34 4.14 18.75 1.57
CA GLU A 34 3.01 19.46 0.96
C GLU A 34 2.26 18.58 -0.04
N HIS A 35 2.97 17.71 -0.75
CA HIS A 35 2.40 16.87 -1.82
C HIS A 35 2.08 15.44 -1.36
N ALA A 36 2.39 15.11 -0.12
CA ALA A 36 2.18 13.75 0.40
C ALA A 36 0.72 13.29 0.31
N ARG A 37 -0.20 14.21 0.55
CA ARG A 37 -1.65 13.92 0.47
C ARG A 37 -2.06 13.50 -0.93
N SER A 38 -1.53 14.14 -1.95
CA SER A 38 -1.86 13.81 -3.34
C SER A 38 -1.49 12.37 -3.68
N TYR A 39 -0.32 11.92 -3.24
CA TYR A 39 0.11 10.54 -3.46
C TYR A 39 -0.79 9.55 -2.73
N LEU A 40 -1.25 9.91 -1.53
CA LEU A 40 -2.18 9.07 -0.79
C LEU A 40 -3.52 8.95 -1.53
N LEU A 41 -4.01 10.06 -2.08
CA LEU A 41 -5.24 10.06 -2.89
C LEU A 41 -5.09 9.21 -4.15
N TYR A 42 -3.94 9.25 -4.80
CA TYR A 42 -3.68 8.39 -5.96
C TYR A 42 -3.72 6.92 -5.56
N SER A 43 -3.21 6.59 -4.38
CA SER A 43 -3.29 5.22 -3.85
C SER A 43 -4.76 4.78 -3.68
N VAL A 44 -5.62 5.68 -3.20
CA VAL A 44 -7.05 5.40 -3.07
C VAL A 44 -7.70 5.14 -4.43
N GLU A 45 -7.30 5.88 -5.46
CA GLU A 45 -7.79 5.65 -6.83
C GLU A 45 -7.44 4.24 -7.31
N GLU A 46 -6.23 3.77 -7.01
CA GLU A 46 -5.80 2.42 -7.40
C GLU A 46 -6.54 1.33 -6.60
N LEU A 47 -6.89 1.62 -5.35
CA LEU A 47 -7.79 0.72 -4.60
C LEU A 47 -9.14 0.59 -5.32
N GLY A 48 -9.62 1.69 -5.88
CA GLY A 48 -10.83 1.67 -6.71
C GLY A 48 -10.70 0.78 -7.93
N GLU A 49 -9.52 0.75 -8.56
CA GLU A 49 -9.27 -0.12 -9.70
C GLU A 49 -9.28 -1.59 -9.28
N MET A 50 -8.77 -1.92 -8.09
CA MET A 50 -8.86 -3.28 -7.56
C MET A 50 -10.33 -3.68 -7.37
N ILE A 51 -11.12 -2.80 -6.79
CA ILE A 51 -12.57 -3.03 -6.60
C ILE A 51 -13.27 -3.23 -7.94
N ALA A 52 -12.91 -2.43 -8.94
CA ALA A 52 -13.49 -2.55 -10.28
C ALA A 52 -13.25 -3.93 -10.91
N ILE A 53 -12.06 -4.48 -10.73
CA ILE A 53 -11.73 -5.81 -11.22
C ILE A 53 -12.61 -6.87 -10.53
N ILE A 54 -12.74 -6.77 -9.20
CA ILE A 54 -13.59 -7.70 -8.43
C ILE A 54 -15.03 -7.64 -8.95
N LYS A 55 -15.55 -6.44 -9.15
CA LYS A 55 -16.93 -6.25 -9.60
C LYS A 55 -17.17 -6.77 -11.02
N LYS A 56 -16.20 -6.56 -11.91
CA LYS A 56 -16.36 -6.93 -13.32
C LYS A 56 -16.05 -8.39 -13.60
N LYS A 57 -15.05 -8.94 -12.93
CA LYS A 57 -14.53 -10.28 -13.24
C LYS A 57 -14.90 -11.33 -12.21
N GLY A 58 -15.07 -10.92 -10.95
CA GLY A 58 -15.41 -11.82 -9.86
C GLY A 58 -14.20 -12.49 -9.21
N ASP A 59 -14.40 -12.96 -8.01
CA ASP A 59 -13.33 -13.55 -7.19
C ASP A 59 -12.72 -14.79 -7.84
N ASP A 60 -13.55 -15.65 -8.40
CA ASP A 60 -13.07 -16.89 -9.01
C ASP A 60 -12.12 -16.61 -10.18
N ALA A 61 -12.43 -15.58 -10.99
CA ALA A 61 -11.58 -15.22 -12.11
C ALA A 61 -10.21 -14.69 -11.63
N ILE A 62 -10.20 -13.95 -10.54
CA ILE A 62 -8.93 -13.46 -9.95
C ILE A 62 -8.06 -14.63 -9.51
N VAL A 63 -8.68 -15.65 -8.92
CA VAL A 63 -7.94 -16.85 -8.47
C VAL A 63 -7.49 -17.72 -9.64
N GLU A 64 -8.35 -17.94 -10.62
CA GLU A 64 -8.17 -19.00 -11.62
C GLU A 64 -7.69 -18.53 -12.99
N ASN A 65 -8.01 -17.29 -13.38
CA ASN A 65 -7.65 -16.79 -14.71
C ASN A 65 -6.34 -16.02 -14.63
N PRO A 66 -5.25 -16.52 -15.26
CA PRO A 66 -3.94 -15.87 -15.15
C PRO A 66 -3.91 -14.41 -15.59
N ALA A 67 -4.65 -14.05 -16.64
CA ALA A 67 -4.66 -12.67 -17.14
C ALA A 67 -5.37 -11.73 -16.16
N VAL A 68 -6.50 -12.16 -15.61
CA VAL A 68 -7.26 -11.37 -14.61
C VAL A 68 -6.43 -11.25 -13.33
N ARG A 69 -5.80 -12.34 -12.90
CA ARG A 69 -4.94 -12.33 -11.72
C ARG A 69 -3.77 -11.37 -11.89
N ALA A 70 -3.10 -11.41 -13.04
CA ALA A 70 -1.97 -10.53 -13.32
C ALA A 70 -2.40 -9.06 -13.27
N HIS A 71 -3.55 -8.74 -13.84
CA HIS A 71 -4.08 -7.37 -13.81
C HIS A 71 -4.36 -6.93 -12.36
N TYR A 72 -4.99 -7.79 -11.57
CA TYR A 72 -5.27 -7.48 -10.16
C TYR A 72 -3.99 -7.23 -9.37
N VAL A 73 -2.99 -8.11 -9.53
CA VAL A 73 -1.69 -7.98 -8.85
C VAL A 73 -0.98 -6.69 -9.26
N GLU A 74 -1.10 -6.30 -10.54
CA GLU A 74 -0.53 -5.04 -11.01
C GLU A 74 -1.16 -3.83 -10.32
N GLU A 75 -2.49 -3.85 -10.12
CA GLU A 75 -3.17 -2.77 -9.39
C GLU A 75 -2.74 -2.73 -7.92
N VAL A 76 -2.51 -3.89 -7.29
CA VAL A 76 -1.96 -3.93 -5.94
C VAL A 76 -0.58 -3.27 -5.90
N ALA A 77 0.25 -3.54 -6.92
CA ALA A 77 1.56 -2.91 -7.02
C ALA A 77 1.45 -1.39 -7.15
N ASP A 78 0.47 -0.91 -7.93
CA ASP A 78 0.25 0.54 -8.08
C ASP A 78 -0.13 1.18 -6.74
N VAL A 79 -0.96 0.52 -5.93
CA VAL A 79 -1.29 0.99 -4.58
C VAL A 79 -0.02 1.14 -3.74
N LEU A 80 0.84 0.11 -3.77
CA LEU A 80 2.09 0.13 -3.01
C LEU A 80 3.04 1.22 -3.51
N MET A 81 3.13 1.41 -4.83
CA MET A 81 3.99 2.44 -5.39
C MET A 81 3.60 3.84 -4.91
N TYR A 82 2.30 4.17 -4.94
CA TYR A 82 1.84 5.45 -4.45
C TYR A 82 2.01 5.60 -2.93
N LEU A 83 1.89 4.51 -2.18
CA LEU A 83 2.19 4.55 -0.74
C LEU A 83 3.67 4.80 -0.50
N MET A 84 4.56 4.24 -1.32
CA MET A 84 6.00 4.52 -1.22
C MET A 84 6.30 6.00 -1.53
N ASP A 85 5.62 6.56 -2.55
CA ASP A 85 5.74 7.99 -2.84
C ASP A 85 5.31 8.83 -1.63
N ASN A 86 4.18 8.48 -1.02
CA ASN A 86 3.66 9.19 0.15
C ASN A 86 4.66 9.18 1.31
N ILE A 87 5.20 8.00 1.65
CA ILE A 87 6.12 7.90 2.77
C ILE A 87 7.46 8.58 2.48
N ASP A 88 7.90 8.58 1.22
CA ASP A 88 9.11 9.30 0.82
C ASP A 88 8.94 10.81 1.00
N CYS A 89 7.73 11.33 0.83
CA CYS A 89 7.44 12.74 1.07
C CYS A 89 7.73 13.18 2.51
N TYR A 90 7.70 12.26 3.45
CA TYR A 90 7.98 12.52 4.87
C TYR A 90 9.35 12.00 5.30
N ASP A 91 10.20 11.60 4.36
CA ASP A 91 11.52 11.02 4.64
C ASP A 91 11.46 9.78 5.55
N ILE A 92 10.36 9.03 5.49
CA ILE A 92 10.24 7.78 6.23
C ILE A 92 11.09 6.72 5.52
N THR A 93 11.98 6.09 6.27
CA THR A 93 12.88 5.08 5.70
C THR A 93 12.24 3.69 5.73
N GLY A 94 12.79 2.78 4.91
CA GLY A 94 12.38 1.38 4.93
C GLY A 94 12.62 0.73 6.28
N GLU A 95 13.70 1.08 6.96
CA GLU A 95 14.01 0.60 8.31
C GLU A 95 12.96 1.05 9.31
N GLU A 96 12.57 2.32 9.25
CA GLU A 96 11.54 2.88 10.14
C GLU A 96 10.21 2.18 9.94
N LEU A 97 9.80 2.00 8.68
CA LEU A 97 8.55 1.32 8.36
C LEU A 97 8.58 -0.15 8.78
N SER A 98 9.70 -0.84 8.53
CA SER A 98 9.87 -2.24 8.90
C SER A 98 9.77 -2.41 10.41
N ALA A 99 10.42 -1.54 11.19
CA ALA A 99 10.36 -1.58 12.64
C ALA A 99 8.92 -1.39 13.15
N ALA A 100 8.21 -0.44 12.57
CA ALA A 100 6.82 -0.18 12.93
C ALA A 100 5.93 -1.39 12.62
N TYR A 101 6.15 -2.01 11.46
CA TYR A 101 5.38 -3.19 11.05
C TYR A 101 5.60 -4.36 11.99
N VAL A 102 6.87 -4.66 12.31
CA VAL A 102 7.21 -5.76 13.22
C VAL A 102 6.62 -5.52 14.62
N ALA A 103 6.76 -4.29 15.14
CA ALA A 103 6.21 -3.95 16.46
C ALA A 103 4.69 -4.10 16.47
N LYS A 104 4.02 -3.68 15.42
CA LYS A 104 2.57 -3.81 15.29
C LYS A 104 2.16 -5.28 15.22
N PHE A 105 2.90 -6.07 14.45
CA PHE A 105 2.67 -7.51 14.35
C PHE A 105 2.76 -8.17 15.73
N GLU A 106 3.82 -7.87 16.49
CA GLU A 106 4.00 -8.46 17.82
C GLU A 106 2.88 -8.08 18.78
N ARG A 107 2.46 -6.82 18.76
CA ARG A 107 1.31 -6.38 19.56
C ARG A 107 0.04 -7.12 19.15
N ASN A 108 -0.18 -7.26 17.86
CA ASN A 108 -1.36 -7.94 17.34
C ASN A 108 -1.37 -9.44 17.71
N MET A 109 -0.20 -10.07 17.75
CA MET A 109 -0.11 -11.47 18.18
C MET A 109 -0.50 -11.66 19.65
N LYS A 110 -0.25 -10.66 20.49
CA LYS A 110 -0.54 -10.70 21.93
C LYS A 110 -1.93 -10.14 22.27
N ARG A 111 -2.57 -9.44 21.34
CA ARG A 111 -3.82 -8.74 21.60
C ARG A 111 -4.98 -9.70 21.80
N ASP A 112 -5.83 -9.42 22.79
CA ASP A 112 -7.11 -10.09 22.94
C ASP A 112 -8.12 -9.37 22.03
N TRP A 113 -8.36 -9.95 20.86
CA TRP A 113 -9.24 -9.37 19.87
C TRP A 113 -10.69 -9.28 20.33
N HIS A 114 -11.08 -10.12 21.28
CA HIS A 114 -12.42 -10.06 21.85
C HIS A 114 -12.63 -8.78 22.66
N GLU A 115 -11.67 -8.47 23.55
CA GLU A 115 -11.70 -7.21 24.32
C GLU A 115 -11.64 -5.99 23.40
N ASN A 116 -10.79 -6.03 22.38
CA ASN A 116 -10.66 -4.93 21.44
C ASN A 116 -11.93 -4.67 20.65
N LYS A 117 -12.64 -5.74 20.29
CA LYS A 117 -13.91 -5.61 19.60
C LYS A 117 -14.92 -4.89 20.50
N THR A 118 -14.97 -5.27 21.77
CA THR A 118 -15.85 -4.60 22.74
C THR A 118 -15.50 -3.12 22.88
N MET A 119 -14.21 -2.78 22.90
CA MET A 119 -13.78 -1.39 22.96
C MET A 119 -14.31 -0.57 21.79
N TYR A 120 -14.24 -1.11 20.58
CA TYR A 120 -14.72 -0.40 19.40
C TYR A 120 -16.25 -0.27 19.39
N GLU A 121 -16.93 -1.28 19.89
CA GLU A 121 -18.39 -1.27 19.97
C GLU A 121 -18.89 -0.21 20.97
N ASP A 122 -18.08 0.08 22.00
CA ASP A 122 -18.42 1.06 23.02
C ASP A 122 -18.19 2.51 22.58
N VAL A 123 -17.57 2.72 21.43
CA VAL A 123 -17.38 4.07 20.90
C VAL A 123 -18.74 4.57 20.39
N PRO A 124 -19.24 5.69 20.94
CA PRO A 124 -20.53 6.23 20.51
C PRO A 124 -20.52 6.57 19.03
N ALA A 125 -21.46 6.02 18.29
CA ALA A 125 -21.60 6.31 16.87
C ALA A 125 -22.06 7.75 16.67
N GLY A 126 -21.54 8.41 15.65
CA GLY A 126 -22.01 9.73 15.24
C GLY A 126 -21.61 10.88 16.15
N LYS A 127 -20.65 10.70 16.98
CA LYS A 127 -20.10 11.82 17.76
C LYS A 127 -18.95 12.43 16.98
N ASP A 128 -19.28 13.38 16.21
CA ASP A 128 -18.32 14.11 15.38
C ASP A 128 -17.81 15.35 16.11
#